data_57b51ffff99e749b13f31c65bea6c689
#
_entry.id   57b51ffff99e749b13f31c65bea6c689
#
_cell.length_a   1.000
_cell.length_b   1.000
_cell.length_c   1.000
_cell.angle_alpha   90.00
_cell.angle_beta   90.00
_cell.angle_gamma   90.00
#
_symmetry.space_group_name_H-M   'P 1'
#
loop_
_entity.id
_entity.type
_entity.pdbx_description
1 polymer ?
#
loop_
_entity_poly.entity_id
_entity_poly.type
_entity_poly.pdbx_seq_one_letter_code
_entity_poly.pdbx_strand_id
1 'polypeptide(L)'
;MADPLKTKTISPSHGPARPRLALRIGITGARSLDARRLDDLREKLREVLDQARRDLLSLSKENAVAAFYASGDRNQPAPPLLSLLSPLARGADRLAAEAALDLGYALHVPMPFTQQDYEKDFKGTDESKEPYAPRLTATEDLDQFRTLLARAGDAWLSLDGTRREQNRAYDSVGRFVVRHSDLLIAIWDGDREGGGLGGTAEIVAYAASAGVPVWWIHATEKCDPLWIDDIQDLRDPLPPTTPCNAALRSHLEKQIRLPAAAARHRHGVYGKLARLRQEKLVSPEAAYYTERPHPPRGIWTAYPIVMRWASGHNPPSTPPHRPDDAVAAYWFDFYTPADARAGDNAARYRSSYVWLFVLATAAVMFGALSGIFHGRDEVMVLAMSGLELLTLAAIVALVIFAMRRDWHERSIEYRLLAELCRKQQVLAPLGRTVSLGTVRHMGAPDRAAWVAWLFAAYRRAAPLPRGDMKMLLGMRRKHVLEVLIDEQLKYHRDRGDMARNADKTFASWGAGFFAAVWVCVLLELTATRLGWRPGWELFYGFLAIVLPAISAAVVGIRSYAELQLLAEQSHHMTDELKRAKARIKRLNLSRPMAAQDLGAETDAVATLMLQDLEGWARLFQVKPLETQ
;
A
#
# COMPACT_ATOMS: atom_id res chain seq x y z
N MET A 1 -31.11 -20.00 -28.43
CA MET A 1 -31.08 -18.61 -27.91
C MET A 1 -30.74 -18.69 -26.43
N ALA A 2 -29.46 -18.63 -26.10
CA ALA A 2 -28.95 -18.63 -24.75
C ALA A 2 -28.45 -17.21 -24.45
N ASP A 3 -28.93 -16.66 -23.36
CA ASP A 3 -28.68 -15.29 -22.86
C ASP A 3 -27.25 -15.18 -22.34
N PRO A 4 -26.37 -14.38 -22.97
CA PRO A 4 -25.02 -14.18 -22.48
C PRO A 4 -24.96 -12.85 -21.73
N LEU A 5 -25.08 -12.79 -20.45
CA LEU A 5 -24.60 -11.68 -19.59
C LEU A 5 -25.13 -11.82 -18.15
N LYS A 6 -24.80 -12.93 -17.50
CA LYS A 6 -24.77 -12.93 -16.04
C LYS A 6 -23.35 -12.60 -15.61
N THR A 7 -23.05 -11.31 -15.50
CA THR A 7 -21.94 -10.82 -14.70
C THR A 7 -22.08 -11.39 -13.29
N LYS A 8 -21.22 -12.33 -12.94
CA LYS A 8 -21.09 -12.82 -11.57
C LYS A 8 -20.68 -11.63 -10.70
N THR A 9 -21.64 -11.01 -10.06
CA THR A 9 -21.43 -10.16 -8.90
C THR A 9 -20.71 -11.03 -7.87
N ILE A 10 -19.43 -10.76 -7.62
CA ILE A 10 -18.65 -11.43 -6.57
C ILE A 10 -19.33 -11.07 -5.25
N SER A 11 -20.09 -12.00 -4.71
CA SER A 11 -20.70 -11.89 -3.40
C SER A 11 -19.57 -11.87 -2.36
N PRO A 12 -19.45 -10.88 -1.46
CA PRO A 12 -18.34 -10.77 -0.51
C PRO A 12 -18.55 -11.70 0.69
N SER A 13 -18.70 -12.99 0.45
CA SER A 13 -18.94 -13.96 1.52
C SER A 13 -17.66 -14.53 2.15
N HIS A 14 -16.49 -14.21 1.61
CA HIS A 14 -15.20 -14.67 2.12
C HIS A 14 -14.34 -13.47 2.49
N GLY A 15 -13.52 -13.61 3.56
CA GLY A 15 -12.52 -12.62 3.95
C GLY A 15 -11.54 -12.28 2.81
N PRO A 16 -10.63 -11.29 2.98
CA PRO A 16 -9.65 -10.96 1.95
C PRO A 16 -8.84 -12.20 1.57
N ALA A 17 -8.50 -12.33 0.28
CA ALA A 17 -7.62 -13.38 -0.17
C ALA A 17 -6.26 -13.30 0.53
N ARG A 18 -5.70 -14.45 0.91
CA ARG A 18 -4.36 -14.53 1.49
C ARG A 18 -3.35 -14.68 0.35
N PRO A 19 -2.16 -14.04 0.45
CA PRO A 19 -1.11 -14.23 -0.54
C PRO A 19 -0.59 -15.66 -0.48
N ARG A 20 -0.12 -16.20 -1.61
CA ARG A 20 0.68 -17.42 -1.58
C ARG A 20 2.06 -17.11 -1.00
N LEU A 21 2.62 -18.06 -0.24
CA LEU A 21 4.01 -17.94 0.17
C LEU A 21 4.90 -18.03 -1.08
N ALA A 22 5.81 -17.07 -1.26
CA ALA A 22 6.63 -16.98 -2.45
C ALA A 22 8.02 -16.44 -2.13
N LEU A 23 9.00 -16.84 -2.94
CA LEU A 23 10.36 -16.32 -2.91
C LEU A 23 10.85 -16.14 -4.35
N ARG A 24 11.41 -14.97 -4.64
CA ARG A 24 12.01 -14.65 -5.92
C ARG A 24 13.49 -14.37 -5.76
N ILE A 25 14.30 -15.10 -6.50
CA ILE A 25 15.75 -14.93 -6.52
C ILE A 25 16.12 -14.36 -7.89
N GLY A 26 16.94 -13.31 -7.89
CA GLY A 26 17.54 -12.77 -9.10
C GLY A 26 18.96 -13.28 -9.28
N ILE A 27 19.44 -13.28 -10.50
CA ILE A 27 20.85 -13.56 -10.84
C ILE A 27 21.46 -12.40 -11.62
N THR A 28 22.69 -12.11 -11.33
CA THR A 28 23.58 -11.27 -12.16
C THR A 28 24.98 -11.84 -12.10
N GLY A 29 25.80 -11.61 -13.10
CA GLY A 29 27.17 -12.07 -13.01
C GLY A 29 27.95 -12.02 -14.32
N ALA A 30 29.19 -12.53 -14.25
CA ALA A 30 30.11 -12.58 -15.36
C ALA A 30 29.57 -13.42 -16.53
N ARG A 31 29.68 -12.86 -17.72
CA ARG A 31 29.32 -13.57 -18.97
C ARG A 31 30.34 -14.65 -19.35
N SER A 32 31.60 -14.46 -18.95
CA SER A 32 32.71 -15.38 -19.17
C SER A 32 33.15 -15.95 -17.83
N LEU A 33 33.10 -17.28 -17.69
CA LEU A 33 33.46 -18.00 -16.48
C LEU A 33 34.67 -18.89 -16.75
N ASP A 34 35.61 -19.01 -15.80
CA ASP A 34 36.73 -19.92 -15.90
C ASP A 34 36.23 -21.37 -15.95
N ALA A 35 36.59 -22.12 -17.01
CA ALA A 35 36.18 -23.51 -17.20
C ALA A 35 36.57 -24.40 -16.00
N ARG A 36 37.69 -24.07 -15.32
CA ARG A 36 38.17 -24.81 -14.12
C ARG A 36 37.31 -24.55 -12.88
N ARG A 37 36.48 -23.50 -12.92
CA ARG A 37 35.61 -23.09 -11.81
C ARG A 37 34.15 -23.51 -12.02
N LEU A 38 33.76 -23.93 -13.22
CA LEU A 38 32.36 -24.18 -13.57
C LEU A 38 31.67 -25.17 -12.62
N ASP A 39 32.32 -26.26 -12.25
CA ASP A 39 31.74 -27.27 -11.36
C ASP A 39 31.57 -26.72 -9.93
N ASP A 40 32.58 -26.03 -9.40
CA ASP A 40 32.50 -25.37 -8.09
C ASP A 40 31.43 -24.25 -8.06
N LEU A 41 31.32 -23.44 -9.11
CA LEU A 41 30.28 -22.42 -9.21
C LEU A 41 28.87 -23.03 -9.31
N ARG A 42 28.72 -24.13 -10.05
CA ARG A 42 27.47 -24.87 -10.16
C ARG A 42 27.06 -25.48 -8.81
N GLU A 43 28.02 -26.03 -8.07
CA GLU A 43 27.78 -26.57 -6.73
C GLU A 43 27.33 -25.49 -5.76
N LYS A 44 28.03 -24.33 -5.68
CA LYS A 44 27.66 -23.19 -4.83
C LYS A 44 26.30 -22.61 -5.19
N LEU A 45 25.97 -22.51 -6.48
CA LEU A 45 24.63 -22.09 -6.92
C LEU A 45 23.55 -23.06 -6.45
N ARG A 46 23.78 -24.35 -6.58
CA ARG A 46 22.84 -25.37 -6.10
C ARG A 46 22.68 -25.32 -4.58
N GLU A 47 23.76 -25.11 -3.84
CA GLU A 47 23.74 -24.99 -2.38
C GLU A 47 22.84 -23.83 -1.93
N VAL A 48 23.04 -22.61 -2.46
CA VAL A 48 22.23 -21.44 -2.04
C VAL A 48 20.77 -21.58 -2.45
N LEU A 49 20.49 -22.10 -3.66
CA LEU A 49 19.12 -22.29 -4.14
C LEU A 49 18.41 -23.38 -3.32
N ASP A 50 19.07 -24.50 -3.02
CA ASP A 50 18.49 -25.56 -2.22
C ASP A 50 18.34 -25.16 -0.75
N GLN A 51 19.29 -24.40 -0.20
CA GLN A 51 19.17 -23.82 1.15
C GLN A 51 17.95 -22.90 1.24
N ALA A 52 17.79 -21.96 0.30
CA ALA A 52 16.65 -21.06 0.26
C ALA A 52 15.31 -21.81 0.16
N ARG A 53 15.27 -22.87 -0.67
CA ARG A 53 14.12 -23.76 -0.81
C ARG A 53 13.79 -24.48 0.50
N ARG A 54 14.80 -25.09 1.14
CA ARG A 54 14.61 -25.81 2.42
C ARG A 54 14.14 -24.88 3.53
N ASP A 55 14.73 -23.71 3.66
CA ASP A 55 14.36 -22.72 4.66
C ASP A 55 12.92 -22.25 4.46
N LEU A 56 12.53 -21.93 3.22
CA LEU A 56 11.16 -21.52 2.91
C LEU A 56 10.15 -22.63 3.21
N LEU A 57 10.45 -23.88 2.85
CA LEU A 57 9.62 -25.04 3.16
C LEU A 57 9.51 -25.29 4.67
N SER A 58 10.58 -25.08 5.41
CA SER A 58 10.56 -25.15 6.89
C SER A 58 9.63 -24.07 7.48
N LEU A 59 9.79 -22.82 7.05
CA LEU A 59 8.96 -21.70 7.50
C LEU A 59 7.48 -21.89 7.14
N SER A 60 7.17 -22.47 5.98
CA SER A 60 5.79 -22.72 5.55
C SER A 60 5.01 -23.66 6.48
N LYS A 61 5.71 -24.52 7.23
CA LYS A 61 5.12 -25.47 8.18
C LYS A 61 4.87 -24.86 9.57
N GLU A 62 5.41 -23.68 9.84
CA GLU A 62 5.17 -22.99 11.10
C GLU A 62 3.72 -22.49 11.18
N ASN A 63 3.00 -22.84 12.24
CA ASN A 63 1.60 -22.39 12.43
C ASN A 63 1.44 -20.88 12.34
N ALA A 64 2.40 -20.13 12.87
CA ALA A 64 2.42 -18.66 12.84
C ALA A 64 2.53 -18.10 11.42
N VAL A 65 3.20 -18.80 10.51
CA VAL A 65 3.32 -18.44 9.09
C VAL A 65 2.11 -18.95 8.32
N ALA A 66 1.74 -20.21 8.46
CA ALA A 66 0.63 -20.82 7.75
C ALA A 66 -0.71 -20.08 7.97
N ALA A 67 -0.88 -19.46 9.13
CA ALA A 67 -2.09 -18.70 9.47
C ALA A 67 -2.34 -17.49 8.56
N PHE A 68 -1.32 -16.94 7.89
CA PHE A 68 -1.42 -15.70 7.11
C PHE A 68 -1.24 -15.88 5.61
N TYR A 69 -0.85 -17.05 5.17
CA TYR A 69 -0.68 -17.38 3.75
C TYR A 69 -1.82 -18.28 3.25
N ALA A 70 -1.96 -18.36 1.94
CA ALA A 70 -3.01 -19.15 1.31
C ALA A 70 -2.83 -20.64 1.64
N SER A 71 -3.94 -21.29 2.00
CA SER A 71 -4.00 -22.74 2.17
C SER A 71 -4.15 -23.44 0.83
N GLY A 72 -3.54 -24.60 0.69
CA GLY A 72 -3.78 -25.53 -0.39
C GLY A 72 -5.00 -26.41 -0.14
N ASP A 73 -5.09 -27.51 -0.90
CA ASP A 73 -6.14 -28.49 -0.70
C ASP A 73 -6.08 -29.12 0.71
N ARG A 74 -7.26 -29.44 1.27
CA ARG A 74 -7.41 -30.09 2.58
C ARG A 74 -6.83 -29.31 3.77
N ASN A 75 -6.85 -27.96 3.73
CA ASN A 75 -6.31 -27.10 4.80
C ASN A 75 -4.78 -27.26 5.06
N GLN A 76 -4.04 -27.87 4.16
CA GLN A 76 -2.59 -27.84 4.23
C GLN A 76 -2.06 -26.52 3.63
N PRO A 77 -0.88 -26.02 4.06
CA PRO A 77 -0.26 -24.87 3.41
C PRO A 77 -0.08 -25.13 1.91
N ALA A 78 -0.44 -24.15 1.08
CA ALA A 78 -0.14 -24.25 -0.35
C ALA A 78 1.38 -24.33 -0.56
N PRO A 79 1.87 -25.15 -1.50
CA PRO A 79 3.30 -25.22 -1.76
C PRO A 79 3.83 -23.83 -2.12
N PRO A 80 4.99 -23.43 -1.56
CA PRO A 80 5.60 -22.15 -1.85
C PRO A 80 5.91 -21.97 -3.35
N LEU A 81 5.75 -20.74 -3.84
CA LEU A 81 6.17 -20.35 -5.17
C LEU A 81 7.66 -19.98 -5.13
N LEU A 82 8.48 -20.77 -5.81
CA LEU A 82 9.90 -20.49 -5.97
C LEU A 82 10.15 -20.02 -7.40
N SER A 83 10.82 -18.89 -7.58
CA SER A 83 11.10 -18.35 -8.90
C SER A 83 12.53 -17.82 -9.00
N LEU A 84 13.18 -18.08 -10.14
CA LEU A 84 14.41 -17.42 -10.53
C LEU A 84 14.13 -16.41 -11.65
N LEU A 85 14.65 -15.20 -11.52
CA LEU A 85 14.66 -14.18 -12.55
C LEU A 85 16.05 -14.12 -13.18
N SER A 86 16.13 -14.48 -14.45
CA SER A 86 17.39 -14.52 -15.21
C SER A 86 17.19 -13.98 -16.62
N PRO A 87 17.98 -12.99 -17.07
CA PRO A 87 18.01 -12.57 -18.46
C PRO A 87 18.54 -13.63 -19.44
N LEU A 88 19.08 -14.72 -18.96
CA LEU A 88 19.71 -15.80 -19.74
C LEU A 88 20.91 -15.31 -20.59
N ALA A 89 21.62 -14.29 -20.11
CA ALA A 89 22.92 -13.95 -20.67
C ALA A 89 23.89 -15.14 -20.51
N ARG A 90 24.97 -15.17 -21.31
CA ARG A 90 26.00 -16.21 -21.17
C ARG A 90 26.54 -16.28 -19.74
N GLY A 91 27.10 -17.39 -19.35
CA GLY A 91 27.82 -17.57 -18.09
C GLY A 91 26.90 -17.70 -16.88
N ALA A 92 27.00 -16.82 -15.92
CA ALA A 92 26.34 -16.88 -14.63
C ALA A 92 24.81 -17.07 -14.72
N ASP A 93 24.16 -16.35 -15.61
CA ASP A 93 22.70 -16.33 -15.76
C ASP A 93 22.15 -17.70 -16.17
N ARG A 94 22.77 -18.35 -17.14
CA ARG A 94 22.34 -19.68 -17.62
C ARG A 94 22.69 -20.78 -16.63
N LEU A 95 23.88 -20.69 -16.02
CA LEU A 95 24.30 -21.65 -15.00
C LEU A 95 23.31 -21.66 -13.82
N ALA A 96 22.88 -20.48 -13.38
CA ALA A 96 21.86 -20.35 -12.34
C ALA A 96 20.47 -20.83 -12.80
N ALA A 97 20.09 -20.56 -14.07
CA ALA A 97 18.82 -21.00 -14.61
C ALA A 97 18.71 -22.53 -14.67
N GLU A 98 19.77 -23.21 -15.11
CA GLU A 98 19.85 -24.68 -15.11
C GLU A 98 19.69 -25.24 -13.69
N ALA A 99 20.50 -24.75 -12.74
CA ALA A 99 20.45 -25.20 -11.35
C ALA A 99 19.09 -24.96 -10.69
N ALA A 100 18.45 -23.83 -10.96
CA ALA A 100 17.14 -23.50 -10.42
C ALA A 100 16.03 -24.39 -10.99
N LEU A 101 16.04 -24.64 -12.29
CA LEU A 101 15.08 -25.51 -12.96
C LEU A 101 15.19 -26.97 -12.46
N ASP A 102 16.41 -27.46 -12.19
CA ASP A 102 16.64 -28.78 -11.62
C ASP A 102 16.09 -28.92 -10.18
N LEU A 103 16.05 -27.80 -9.43
CA LEU A 103 15.50 -27.72 -8.08
C LEU A 103 13.99 -27.41 -8.04
N GLY A 104 13.34 -27.28 -9.22
CA GLY A 104 11.90 -27.03 -9.33
C GLY A 104 11.50 -25.57 -9.19
N TYR A 105 12.41 -24.62 -9.37
CA TYR A 105 12.07 -23.19 -9.48
C TYR A 105 11.41 -22.91 -10.84
N ALA A 106 10.43 -22.00 -10.84
CA ALA A 106 9.92 -21.41 -12.06
C ALA A 106 10.92 -20.38 -12.60
N LEU A 107 11.17 -20.39 -13.90
CA LEU A 107 12.07 -19.45 -14.54
C LEU A 107 11.28 -18.28 -15.14
N HIS A 108 11.70 -17.04 -14.86
CA HIS A 108 11.21 -15.82 -15.49
C HIS A 108 12.34 -15.15 -16.25
N VAL A 109 12.09 -14.83 -17.54
CA VAL A 109 13.13 -14.34 -18.45
C VAL A 109 12.83 -12.91 -18.91
N PRO A 110 13.33 -11.88 -18.21
CA PRO A 110 13.31 -10.52 -18.71
C PRO A 110 14.46 -10.32 -19.73
N MET A 111 14.15 -9.85 -20.92
CA MET A 111 15.11 -9.60 -21.99
C MET A 111 15.25 -8.09 -22.24
N PRO A 112 16.46 -7.57 -22.54
CA PRO A 112 16.68 -6.15 -22.80
C PRO A 112 16.07 -5.67 -24.11
N PHE A 113 15.93 -6.57 -25.08
CA PHE A 113 15.43 -6.36 -26.44
C PHE A 113 14.33 -7.35 -26.79
N THR A 114 13.76 -7.24 -27.99
CA THR A 114 12.98 -8.34 -28.56
C THR A 114 13.81 -9.61 -28.63
N GLN A 115 13.19 -10.77 -28.52
CA GLN A 115 13.90 -12.04 -28.58
C GLN A 115 14.82 -12.12 -29.83
N GLN A 116 14.31 -11.72 -30.98
CA GLN A 116 15.06 -11.75 -32.25
C GLN A 116 16.33 -10.87 -32.22
N ASP A 117 16.25 -9.71 -31.56
CA ASP A 117 17.42 -8.84 -31.40
C ASP A 117 18.37 -9.36 -30.32
N TYR A 118 17.85 -9.96 -29.25
CA TYR A 118 18.67 -10.51 -28.18
C TYR A 118 19.45 -11.75 -28.64
N GLU A 119 18.87 -12.60 -29.48
CA GLU A 119 19.56 -13.74 -30.08
C GLU A 119 20.81 -13.36 -30.87
N LYS A 120 20.96 -12.11 -31.31
CA LYS A 120 22.17 -11.64 -31.99
C LYS A 120 23.40 -11.64 -31.06
N ASP A 121 23.23 -11.56 -29.75
CA ASP A 121 24.32 -11.65 -28.78
C ASP A 121 24.95 -13.05 -28.73
N PHE A 122 24.23 -14.05 -29.24
CA PHE A 122 24.62 -15.47 -29.19
C PHE A 122 25.06 -16.02 -30.54
N LYS A 123 24.99 -15.22 -31.62
CA LYS A 123 25.32 -15.62 -33.01
C LYS A 123 26.74 -15.33 -33.42
N GLY A 124 27.56 -14.66 -32.60
CA GLY A 124 28.91 -14.29 -32.91
C GLY A 124 29.89 -14.71 -31.83
N THR A 125 30.78 -15.63 -32.12
CA THR A 125 31.96 -15.88 -31.30
C THR A 125 33.08 -14.98 -31.82
N ASP A 126 33.37 -13.89 -31.11
CA ASP A 126 34.68 -13.25 -31.23
C ASP A 126 35.67 -14.12 -30.43
N GLU A 127 36.15 -15.20 -31.06
CA GLU A 127 37.04 -16.20 -30.45
C GLU A 127 38.30 -15.60 -29.82
N SER A 128 38.59 -14.34 -30.15
CA SER A 128 39.80 -13.63 -29.76
C SER A 128 39.72 -12.90 -28.42
N LYS A 129 38.52 -12.71 -27.85
CA LYS A 129 38.31 -11.83 -26.68
C LYS A 129 37.88 -12.50 -25.40
N GLU A 130 37.45 -13.77 -25.40
CA GLU A 130 36.97 -14.44 -24.22
C GLU A 130 37.71 -15.76 -23.92
N PRO A 131 38.76 -15.74 -23.08
CA PRO A 131 39.57 -16.94 -22.81
C PRO A 131 38.89 -18.01 -21.92
N TYR A 132 37.67 -17.77 -21.37
CA TYR A 132 37.17 -18.51 -20.22
C TYR A 132 35.77 -19.14 -20.31
N ALA A 133 35.01 -18.97 -21.36
CA ALA A 133 33.72 -19.66 -21.45
C ALA A 133 33.88 -21.13 -21.82
N PRO A 134 32.98 -22.06 -21.46
CA PRO A 134 32.91 -23.30 -22.20
C PRO A 134 32.73 -22.89 -23.66
N ARG A 135 33.67 -23.25 -24.51
CA ARG A 135 33.70 -22.84 -25.94
C ARG A 135 32.53 -23.48 -26.67
N LEU A 136 31.37 -22.88 -26.52
CA LEU A 136 30.21 -23.24 -27.31
C LEU A 136 30.36 -22.66 -28.70
N THR A 137 30.04 -23.41 -29.72
CA THR A 137 29.84 -22.83 -31.07
C THR A 137 28.65 -21.86 -31.00
N ALA A 138 28.59 -20.92 -31.94
CA ALA A 138 27.48 -19.96 -32.03
C ALA A 138 26.11 -20.68 -32.12
N THR A 139 26.05 -21.85 -32.71
CA THR A 139 24.86 -22.67 -32.80
C THR A 139 24.48 -23.24 -31.43
N GLU A 140 25.43 -23.85 -30.71
CA GLU A 140 25.21 -24.42 -29.38
C GLU A 140 24.80 -23.36 -28.36
N ASP A 141 25.41 -22.19 -28.42
CA ASP A 141 25.09 -21.06 -27.54
C ASP A 141 23.66 -20.55 -27.75
N LEU A 142 23.23 -20.41 -29.01
CA LEU A 142 21.87 -20.02 -29.35
C LEU A 142 20.85 -21.10 -28.97
N ASP A 143 21.19 -22.38 -29.19
CA ASP A 143 20.31 -23.50 -28.86
C ASP A 143 20.14 -23.67 -27.36
N GLN A 144 21.19 -23.46 -26.56
CA GLN A 144 21.08 -23.40 -25.10
C GLN A 144 20.14 -22.31 -24.63
N PHE A 145 20.30 -21.09 -25.17
CA PHE A 145 19.39 -19.97 -24.86
C PHE A 145 17.93 -20.33 -25.17
N ARG A 146 17.66 -20.84 -26.37
CA ARG A 146 16.31 -21.20 -26.81
C ARG A 146 15.71 -22.33 -25.98
N THR A 147 16.53 -23.31 -25.61
CA THR A 147 16.12 -24.42 -24.74
C THR A 147 15.69 -23.93 -23.36
N LEU A 148 16.47 -23.04 -22.73
CA LEU A 148 16.13 -22.47 -21.44
C LEU A 148 14.91 -21.56 -21.53
N LEU A 149 14.80 -20.74 -22.58
CA LEU A 149 13.63 -19.90 -22.82
C LEU A 149 12.35 -20.73 -23.02
N ALA A 150 12.43 -21.84 -23.74
CA ALA A 150 11.31 -22.76 -23.91
C ALA A 150 10.87 -23.41 -22.59
N ARG A 151 11.80 -23.69 -21.67
CA ARG A 151 11.50 -24.18 -20.31
C ARG A 151 10.81 -23.11 -19.43
N ALA A 152 11.00 -21.82 -19.71
CA ALA A 152 10.27 -20.75 -19.05
C ALA A 152 8.81 -20.62 -19.55
N GLY A 153 8.47 -21.20 -20.70
CA GLY A 153 7.13 -21.14 -21.29
C GLY A 153 6.74 -19.72 -21.68
N ASP A 154 5.64 -19.23 -21.14
CA ASP A 154 5.13 -17.86 -21.36
C ASP A 154 5.67 -16.83 -20.34
N ALA A 155 6.57 -17.23 -19.43
CA ALA A 155 7.12 -16.38 -18.39
C ALA A 155 8.32 -15.56 -18.88
N TRP A 156 8.19 -14.90 -20.01
CA TRP A 156 9.20 -14.00 -20.57
C TRP A 156 8.64 -12.59 -20.79
N LEU A 157 9.54 -11.62 -20.73
CA LEU A 157 9.25 -10.20 -20.98
C LEU A 157 10.36 -9.59 -21.85
N SER A 158 10.02 -9.07 -23.02
CA SER A 158 10.92 -8.21 -23.80
C SER A 158 10.73 -6.76 -23.38
N LEU A 159 11.78 -6.10 -22.93
CA LEU A 159 11.79 -4.65 -22.75
C LEU A 159 11.90 -3.94 -24.12
N ASP A 160 11.71 -2.62 -24.13
CA ASP A 160 11.73 -1.80 -25.36
C ASP A 160 13.11 -1.19 -25.67
N GLY A 161 14.18 -1.86 -25.25
CA GLY A 161 15.56 -1.47 -25.53
C GLY A 161 15.92 -1.56 -27.02
N THR A 162 16.98 -0.87 -27.41
CA THR A 162 17.55 -0.92 -28.77
C THR A 162 19.06 -1.08 -28.71
N ARG A 163 19.65 -1.56 -29.82
CA ARG A 163 21.10 -1.73 -29.93
C ARG A 163 21.89 -0.40 -29.88
N ARG A 164 21.26 0.71 -30.23
CA ARG A 164 21.86 2.03 -30.07
C ARG A 164 22.11 2.41 -28.61
N GLU A 165 21.24 1.95 -27.72
CA GLU A 165 21.30 2.23 -26.31
C GLU A 165 21.45 0.92 -25.49
N GLN A 166 22.29 0.01 -26.00
CA GLN A 166 22.38 -1.34 -25.43
C GLN A 166 22.76 -1.35 -23.94
N ASN A 167 23.68 -0.49 -23.49
CA ASN A 167 24.08 -0.43 -22.08
C ASN A 167 22.91 -0.02 -21.17
N ARG A 168 22.10 0.96 -21.61
CA ARG A 168 20.87 1.35 -20.91
C ARG A 168 19.83 0.24 -20.91
N ALA A 169 19.75 -0.54 -21.99
CA ALA A 169 18.85 -1.67 -22.07
C ALA A 169 19.27 -2.81 -21.11
N TYR A 170 20.58 -3.09 -21.00
CA TYR A 170 21.09 -4.05 -20.00
C TYR A 170 20.92 -3.55 -18.58
N ASP A 171 21.19 -2.26 -18.30
CA ASP A 171 20.88 -1.66 -16.99
C ASP A 171 19.41 -1.82 -16.63
N SER A 172 18.51 -1.56 -17.58
CA SER A 172 17.07 -1.70 -17.36
C SER A 172 16.64 -3.08 -16.97
N VAL A 173 17.17 -4.10 -17.63
CA VAL A 173 16.83 -5.49 -17.30
C VAL A 173 17.45 -5.91 -15.98
N GLY A 174 18.68 -5.51 -15.69
CA GLY A 174 19.30 -5.76 -14.38
C GLY A 174 18.51 -5.12 -13.24
N ARG A 175 18.11 -3.86 -13.38
CA ARG A 175 17.23 -3.18 -12.41
C ARG A 175 15.85 -3.82 -12.30
N PHE A 176 15.31 -4.34 -13.41
CA PHE A 176 14.06 -5.13 -13.36
C PHE A 176 14.23 -6.38 -12.49
N VAL A 177 15.31 -7.14 -12.69
CA VAL A 177 15.64 -8.33 -11.89
C VAL A 177 15.69 -7.96 -10.41
N VAL A 178 16.50 -6.96 -10.03
CA VAL A 178 16.64 -6.53 -8.64
C VAL A 178 15.31 -6.11 -8.02
N ARG A 179 14.53 -5.28 -8.71
CA ARG A 179 13.23 -4.77 -8.18
C ARG A 179 12.23 -5.88 -7.90
N HIS A 180 12.33 -7.01 -8.59
CA HIS A 180 11.39 -8.12 -8.45
C HIS A 180 11.96 -9.29 -7.66
N SER A 181 13.15 -9.16 -7.10
CA SER A 181 13.81 -10.19 -6.30
C SER A 181 13.78 -9.88 -4.81
N ASP A 182 13.78 -10.91 -3.99
CA ASP A 182 13.93 -10.85 -2.54
C ASP A 182 15.37 -11.10 -2.11
N LEU A 183 16.15 -11.74 -3.00
CA LEU A 183 17.57 -12.02 -2.89
C LEU A 183 18.18 -11.93 -4.29
N LEU A 184 19.34 -11.30 -4.42
CA LEU A 184 20.14 -11.33 -5.63
C LEU A 184 21.33 -12.27 -5.43
N ILE A 185 21.53 -13.25 -6.31
CA ILE A 185 22.78 -13.99 -6.41
C ILE A 185 23.68 -13.25 -7.38
N ALA A 186 24.94 -13.02 -7.02
CA ALA A 186 25.92 -12.40 -7.90
C ALA A 186 27.14 -13.33 -8.07
N ILE A 187 27.50 -13.68 -9.31
CA ILE A 187 28.77 -14.31 -9.62
C ILE A 187 29.68 -13.25 -10.21
N TRP A 188 30.58 -12.71 -9.40
CA TRP A 188 31.32 -11.49 -9.71
C TRP A 188 32.75 -11.59 -9.17
N ASP A 189 33.72 -10.98 -9.88
CA ASP A 189 35.14 -10.96 -9.53
C ASP A 189 35.50 -9.87 -8.51
N GLY A 190 34.56 -9.04 -8.11
CA GLY A 190 34.77 -7.93 -7.17
C GLY A 190 35.27 -6.64 -7.80
N ASP A 191 35.52 -6.61 -9.11
CA ASP A 191 35.93 -5.38 -9.80
C ASP A 191 34.77 -4.36 -9.87
N ARG A 192 34.88 -3.29 -9.06
CA ARG A 192 33.85 -2.25 -8.93
C ARG A 192 33.85 -1.26 -10.10
N GLU A 193 34.93 -1.15 -10.81
CA GLU A 193 35.07 -0.25 -11.95
C GLU A 193 34.79 -0.95 -13.28
N GLY A 194 34.73 -2.28 -13.26
CA GLY A 194 34.51 -3.12 -14.41
C GLY A 194 33.09 -3.10 -14.96
N GLY A 195 32.96 -3.25 -16.27
CA GLY A 195 31.68 -3.52 -16.94
C GLY A 195 30.82 -2.30 -17.31
N GLY A 196 31.03 -1.12 -16.73
CA GLY A 196 30.26 0.10 -17.06
C GLY A 196 28.76 -0.03 -16.82
N LEU A 197 27.96 0.83 -17.47
CA LEU A 197 26.49 0.90 -17.31
C LEU A 197 25.83 -0.43 -17.71
N GLY A 198 25.09 -1.03 -16.77
CA GLY A 198 24.44 -2.33 -16.92
C GLY A 198 25.36 -3.53 -16.65
N GLY A 199 26.59 -3.29 -16.19
CA GLY A 199 27.52 -4.32 -15.73
C GLY A 199 27.17 -4.89 -14.36
N THR A 200 27.80 -6.02 -14.00
CA THR A 200 27.53 -6.74 -12.74
C THR A 200 27.76 -5.84 -11.53
N ALA A 201 28.85 -5.07 -11.50
CA ALA A 201 29.17 -4.16 -10.39
C ALA A 201 28.06 -3.14 -10.12
N GLU A 202 27.52 -2.52 -11.18
CA GLU A 202 26.46 -1.53 -11.05
C GLU A 202 25.15 -2.17 -10.55
N ILE A 203 24.80 -3.36 -11.03
CA ILE A 203 23.58 -4.07 -10.59
C ILE A 203 23.70 -4.52 -9.14
N VAL A 204 24.87 -4.99 -8.69
CA VAL A 204 25.16 -5.31 -7.29
C VAL A 204 25.04 -4.05 -6.41
N ALA A 205 25.64 -2.92 -6.82
CA ALA A 205 25.53 -1.66 -6.11
C ALA A 205 24.08 -1.15 -6.06
N TYR A 206 23.32 -1.31 -7.14
CA TYR A 206 21.89 -0.98 -7.15
C TYR A 206 21.08 -1.88 -6.20
N ALA A 207 21.36 -3.17 -6.14
CA ALA A 207 20.69 -4.10 -5.22
C ALA A 207 20.95 -3.68 -3.76
N ALA A 208 22.20 -3.47 -3.39
CA ALA A 208 22.59 -3.01 -2.06
C ALA A 208 21.92 -1.67 -1.69
N SER A 209 21.86 -0.71 -2.61
CA SER A 209 21.18 0.57 -2.39
C SER A 209 19.67 0.46 -2.30
N ALA A 210 19.07 -0.53 -2.96
CA ALA A 210 17.64 -0.81 -2.95
C ALA A 210 17.19 -1.66 -1.74
N GLY A 211 18.12 -2.11 -0.88
CA GLY A 211 17.86 -2.97 0.26
C GLY A 211 17.47 -4.40 -0.15
N VAL A 212 17.97 -4.86 -1.31
CA VAL A 212 17.90 -6.25 -1.74
C VAL A 212 19.24 -6.89 -1.42
N PRO A 213 19.31 -7.85 -0.50
CA PRO A 213 20.59 -8.47 -0.13
C PRO A 213 21.19 -9.22 -1.30
N VAL A 214 22.51 -9.29 -1.30
CA VAL A 214 23.27 -9.99 -2.34
C VAL A 214 24.04 -11.15 -1.74
N TRP A 215 23.83 -12.33 -2.30
CA TRP A 215 24.67 -13.51 -2.09
C TRP A 215 25.76 -13.49 -3.14
N TRP A 216 26.98 -13.08 -2.75
CA TRP A 216 28.09 -12.91 -3.66
C TRP A 216 28.97 -14.16 -3.69
N ILE A 217 29.09 -14.80 -4.85
CA ILE A 217 30.01 -15.89 -5.17
C ILE A 217 31.14 -15.30 -6.01
N HIS A 218 32.40 -15.46 -5.55
CA HIS A 218 33.54 -14.92 -6.30
C HIS A 218 33.76 -15.72 -7.60
N ALA A 219 33.82 -15.01 -8.74
CA ALA A 219 33.87 -15.63 -10.07
C ALA A 219 35.19 -16.37 -10.33
N THR A 220 36.32 -15.85 -9.84
CA THR A 220 37.66 -16.34 -10.14
C THR A 220 38.33 -17.03 -8.95
N GLU A 221 38.10 -16.61 -7.72
CA GLU A 221 38.72 -17.14 -6.52
C GLU A 221 37.87 -18.21 -5.83
N LYS A 222 38.52 -19.23 -5.27
CA LYS A 222 37.89 -20.25 -4.42
C LYS A 222 37.83 -19.70 -2.99
N CYS A 223 36.80 -18.94 -2.69
CA CYS A 223 36.50 -18.46 -1.33
C CYS A 223 35.03 -18.74 -0.99
N ASP A 224 34.71 -18.65 0.30
CA ASP A 224 33.34 -18.75 0.74
C ASP A 224 32.48 -17.57 0.22
N PRO A 225 31.20 -17.78 -0.05
CA PRO A 225 30.31 -16.70 -0.45
C PRO A 225 30.23 -15.59 0.62
N LEU A 226 30.03 -14.36 0.18
CA LEU A 226 29.83 -13.20 1.04
C LEU A 226 28.36 -12.76 0.99
N TRP A 227 27.87 -12.24 2.12
CA TRP A 227 26.57 -11.62 2.25
C TRP A 227 26.73 -10.10 2.27
N ILE A 228 26.04 -9.40 1.36
CA ILE A 228 25.97 -7.95 1.28
C ILE A 228 24.54 -7.53 1.60
N ASP A 229 24.33 -6.82 2.69
CA ASP A 229 23.01 -6.37 3.13
C ASP A 229 22.74 -4.92 2.70
N ASP A 230 23.77 -4.09 2.67
CA ASP A 230 23.67 -2.69 2.26
C ASP A 230 24.91 -2.19 1.48
N ILE A 231 24.88 -0.90 1.13
CA ILE A 231 25.95 -0.26 0.33
C ILE A 231 27.27 -0.11 1.14
N GLN A 232 27.23 -0.13 2.46
CA GLN A 232 28.44 -0.03 3.29
C GLN A 232 29.22 -1.36 3.24
N ASP A 233 28.51 -2.48 3.32
CA ASP A 233 29.10 -3.81 3.16
C ASP A 233 29.82 -3.96 1.82
N LEU A 234 29.28 -3.31 0.78
CA LEU A 234 29.91 -3.30 -0.53
C LEU A 234 31.18 -2.43 -0.54
N ARG A 235 31.21 -1.29 0.17
CA ARG A 235 32.35 -0.36 0.20
C ARG A 235 33.51 -0.89 0.99
N ASP A 236 33.24 -1.55 2.11
CA ASP A 236 34.21 -2.10 3.03
C ASP A 236 33.74 -3.51 3.46
N PRO A 237 33.95 -4.52 2.62
CA PRO A 237 33.50 -5.86 2.91
C PRO A 237 34.31 -6.42 4.07
N LEU A 238 33.75 -6.33 5.27
CA LEU A 238 34.24 -7.01 6.44
C LEU A 238 34.02 -8.53 6.29
N PRO A 239 34.95 -9.37 6.76
CA PRO A 239 34.69 -10.80 6.81
C PRO A 239 33.39 -11.03 7.59
N PRO A 240 32.46 -11.84 7.06
CA PRO A 240 31.13 -11.98 7.64
C PRO A 240 31.27 -12.52 9.07
N THR A 241 30.75 -11.77 10.04
CA THR A 241 30.61 -12.22 11.44
C THR A 241 29.59 -13.36 11.54
N THR A 242 28.73 -13.50 10.54
CA THR A 242 27.68 -14.51 10.47
C THR A 242 27.84 -15.30 9.18
N PRO A 243 27.83 -16.65 9.20
CA PRO A 243 27.84 -17.46 7.99
C PRO A 243 26.67 -17.09 7.05
N CYS A 244 26.92 -17.04 5.74
CA CYS A 244 25.91 -16.67 4.74
C CYS A 244 24.59 -17.44 4.86
N ASN A 245 24.65 -18.75 5.17
CA ASN A 245 23.46 -19.57 5.38
C ASN A 245 22.61 -19.07 6.56
N ALA A 246 23.23 -18.63 7.65
CA ALA A 246 22.53 -18.06 8.81
C ALA A 246 21.95 -16.67 8.48
N ALA A 247 22.68 -15.85 7.72
CA ALA A 247 22.20 -14.56 7.23
C ALA A 247 20.98 -14.72 6.31
N LEU A 248 21.03 -15.67 5.35
CA LEU A 248 19.90 -16.01 4.49
C LEU A 248 18.69 -16.45 5.31
N ARG A 249 18.86 -17.36 6.26
CA ARG A 249 17.78 -17.82 7.13
C ARG A 249 17.15 -16.66 7.90
N SER A 250 17.96 -15.83 8.53
CA SER A 250 17.49 -14.64 9.27
C SER A 250 16.74 -13.67 8.36
N HIS A 251 17.24 -13.46 7.14
CA HIS A 251 16.58 -12.61 6.16
C HIS A 251 15.18 -13.16 5.78
N LEU A 252 15.08 -14.45 5.46
CA LEU A 252 13.81 -15.09 5.13
C LEU A 252 12.83 -15.03 6.30
N GLU A 253 13.28 -15.26 7.52
CA GLU A 253 12.44 -15.13 8.72
C GLU A 253 11.87 -13.72 8.87
N LYS A 254 12.68 -12.68 8.72
CA LYS A 254 12.24 -11.27 8.76
C LYS A 254 11.23 -10.93 7.66
N GLN A 255 11.38 -11.52 6.48
CA GLN A 255 10.50 -11.27 5.33
C GLN A 255 9.15 -12.00 5.43
N ILE A 256 9.15 -13.19 6.02
CA ILE A 256 8.03 -14.13 5.95
C ILE A 256 7.23 -14.16 7.24
N ARG A 257 7.88 -14.12 8.40
CA ARG A 257 7.18 -14.06 9.68
C ARG A 257 6.54 -12.70 9.87
N LEU A 258 5.35 -12.71 10.43
CA LEU A 258 4.67 -11.48 10.81
C LEU A 258 5.56 -10.69 11.78
N PRO A 259 5.78 -9.38 11.57
CA PRO A 259 6.48 -8.55 12.53
C PRO A 259 5.76 -8.57 13.88
N ALA A 260 6.55 -8.53 14.97
CA ALA A 260 5.98 -8.46 16.31
C ALA A 260 5.00 -7.28 16.38
N ALA A 261 3.77 -7.54 16.84
CA ALA A 261 2.78 -6.49 16.98
C ALA A 261 3.33 -5.43 17.94
N ALA A 262 3.47 -4.21 17.44
CA ALA A 262 3.78 -3.09 18.31
C ALA A 262 2.69 -3.00 19.38
N ALA A 263 3.10 -3.01 20.64
CA ALA A 263 2.18 -2.88 21.75
C ALA A 263 1.37 -1.60 21.54
N ARG A 264 0.07 -1.71 21.29
CA ARG A 264 -0.82 -0.55 21.18
C ARG A 264 -0.82 0.14 22.54
N HIS A 265 -0.03 1.21 22.65
CA HIS A 265 0.01 2.04 23.84
C HIS A 265 -1.29 2.83 23.90
N ARG A 266 -2.29 2.28 24.58
CA ARG A 266 -3.48 3.01 24.99
C ARG A 266 -3.07 3.92 26.14
N HIS A 267 -2.99 5.23 25.87
CA HIS A 267 -2.72 6.24 26.88
C HIS A 267 -3.99 6.53 27.71
N GLY A 268 -3.81 7.02 28.94
CA GLY A 268 -4.90 7.44 29.81
C GLY A 268 -5.50 6.36 30.71
N VAL A 269 -6.57 6.71 31.41
CA VAL A 269 -7.27 5.86 32.39
C VAL A 269 -7.78 4.56 31.75
N TYR A 270 -8.25 4.63 30.50
CA TYR A 270 -8.72 3.47 29.74
C TYR A 270 -7.61 2.48 29.35
N GLY A 271 -6.39 2.95 29.12
CA GLY A 271 -5.25 2.06 28.92
C GLY A 271 -4.90 1.25 30.16
N LYS A 272 -5.11 1.82 31.36
CA LYS A 272 -4.96 1.10 32.62
C LYS A 272 -6.07 0.06 32.82
N LEU A 273 -7.32 0.41 32.53
CA LEU A 273 -8.47 -0.51 32.62
C LEU A 273 -8.41 -1.67 31.63
N ALA A 274 -7.95 -1.42 30.40
CA ALA A 274 -7.77 -2.47 29.40
C ALA A 274 -6.65 -3.46 29.78
N ARG A 275 -5.57 -2.98 30.41
CA ARG A 275 -4.49 -3.85 30.95
C ARG A 275 -4.96 -4.71 32.12
N LEU A 276 -5.85 -4.18 32.97
CA LEU A 276 -6.38 -4.91 34.11
C LEU A 276 -7.32 -6.06 33.70
N ARG A 277 -7.94 -5.99 32.51
CA ARG A 277 -8.88 -7.00 32.01
C ARG A 277 -8.28 -8.10 31.14
N GLN A 278 -6.97 -8.08 30.86
CA GLN A 278 -6.31 -9.08 29.97
C GLN A 278 -7.14 -9.42 28.71
N GLU A 279 -7.84 -8.45 28.13
CA GLU A 279 -8.54 -8.68 26.87
C GLU A 279 -7.49 -9.08 25.82
N LYS A 280 -7.58 -10.31 25.29
CA LYS A 280 -6.78 -10.77 24.14
C LYS A 280 -7.07 -9.80 23.00
N LEU A 281 -6.17 -8.83 22.82
CA LEU A 281 -6.21 -7.91 21.68
C LEU A 281 -6.01 -8.76 20.42
N VAL A 282 -7.04 -8.83 19.59
CA VAL A 282 -6.90 -9.41 18.25
C VAL A 282 -5.89 -8.56 17.51
N SER A 283 -4.82 -9.17 17.01
CA SER A 283 -3.80 -8.45 16.27
C SER A 283 -4.41 -7.76 15.03
N PRO A 284 -3.87 -6.59 14.58
CA PRO A 284 -4.44 -5.83 13.47
C PRO A 284 -4.60 -6.64 12.19
N GLU A 285 -3.62 -7.47 11.87
CA GLU A 285 -3.60 -8.35 10.71
C GLU A 285 -4.65 -9.46 10.83
N ALA A 286 -4.82 -10.07 12.00
CA ALA A 286 -5.88 -11.05 12.22
C ALA A 286 -7.27 -10.39 12.11
N ALA A 287 -7.40 -9.15 12.60
CA ALA A 287 -8.61 -8.37 12.46
C ALA A 287 -8.93 -8.10 10.98
N TYR A 288 -7.93 -7.78 10.15
CA TYR A 288 -8.12 -7.54 8.72
C TYR A 288 -8.72 -8.76 8.00
N TYR A 289 -8.27 -9.97 8.33
CA TYR A 289 -8.78 -11.19 7.70
C TYR A 289 -10.11 -11.68 8.26
N THR A 290 -10.41 -11.39 9.52
CA THR A 290 -11.65 -11.84 10.19
C THR A 290 -12.78 -10.83 10.09
N GLU A 291 -12.48 -9.54 9.90
CA GLU A 291 -13.48 -8.49 9.79
C GLU A 291 -14.25 -8.63 8.48
N ARG A 292 -15.56 -8.84 8.60
CA ARG A 292 -16.45 -8.81 7.42
C ARG A 292 -16.74 -7.36 7.05
N PRO A 293 -16.72 -7.01 5.75
CA PRO A 293 -17.18 -5.70 5.32
C PRO A 293 -18.68 -5.58 5.64
N HIS A 294 -19.03 -4.60 6.44
CA HIS A 294 -20.41 -4.27 6.79
C HIS A 294 -20.61 -2.80 6.47
N PRO A 295 -21.22 -2.46 5.33
CA PRO A 295 -21.56 -1.09 5.03
C PRO A 295 -22.26 -0.42 6.21
N PRO A 296 -21.91 0.82 6.55
CA PRO A 296 -22.51 1.52 7.68
C PRO A 296 -24.02 1.66 7.46
N ARG A 297 -24.81 1.35 8.50
CA ARG A 297 -26.27 1.42 8.50
C ARG A 297 -26.76 2.16 9.74
N GLY A 298 -27.96 2.72 9.67
CA GLY A 298 -28.60 3.39 10.79
C GLY A 298 -27.76 4.56 11.31
N ILE A 299 -27.46 4.58 12.59
CA ILE A 299 -26.73 5.68 13.25
C ILE A 299 -25.33 5.93 12.68
N TRP A 300 -24.70 4.93 12.05
CA TRP A 300 -23.37 5.03 11.46
C TRP A 300 -23.34 5.70 10.10
N THR A 301 -24.50 6.16 9.59
CA THR A 301 -24.62 6.97 8.36
C THR A 301 -24.75 8.47 8.65
N ALA A 302 -24.63 8.90 9.90
CA ALA A 302 -24.80 10.31 10.30
C ALA A 302 -23.84 11.24 9.55
N TYR A 303 -22.55 10.90 9.49
CA TYR A 303 -21.57 11.74 8.78
C TYR A 303 -21.88 11.93 7.29
N PRO A 304 -22.08 10.88 6.46
CA PRO A 304 -22.44 11.07 5.06
C PRO A 304 -23.75 11.86 4.85
N ILE A 305 -24.72 11.70 5.74
CA ILE A 305 -25.99 12.49 5.68
C ILE A 305 -25.70 13.97 5.93
N VAL A 306 -25.00 14.29 7.00
CA VAL A 306 -24.66 15.66 7.37
C VAL A 306 -23.81 16.33 6.29
N MET A 307 -22.82 15.59 5.74
CA MET A 307 -21.98 16.09 4.65
C MET A 307 -22.77 16.34 3.37
N ARG A 308 -23.72 15.46 3.04
CA ARG A 308 -24.60 15.66 1.88
C ARG A 308 -25.46 16.91 2.04
N TRP A 309 -26.01 17.15 3.21
CA TRP A 309 -26.80 18.37 3.47
C TRP A 309 -25.93 19.62 3.40
N ALA A 310 -24.74 19.59 4.00
CA ALA A 310 -23.87 20.75 4.02
C ALA A 310 -23.25 21.06 2.66
N SER A 311 -22.91 20.07 1.87
CA SER A 311 -22.25 20.26 0.56
C SER A 311 -23.22 20.35 -0.63
N GLY A 312 -24.44 19.83 -0.51
CA GLY A 312 -25.38 19.66 -1.62
C GLY A 312 -24.98 18.56 -2.61
N HIS A 313 -23.91 17.79 -2.33
CA HIS A 313 -23.38 16.76 -3.23
C HIS A 313 -23.34 15.39 -2.56
N ASN A 314 -23.54 14.33 -3.34
CA ASN A 314 -23.28 12.98 -2.86
C ASN A 314 -21.76 12.74 -2.79
N PRO A 315 -21.30 11.96 -1.80
CA PRO A 315 -19.90 11.55 -1.79
C PRO A 315 -19.55 10.81 -3.09
N PRO A 316 -18.35 11.06 -3.64
CA PRO A 316 -17.92 10.41 -4.88
C PRO A 316 -17.92 8.88 -4.69
N SER A 317 -18.72 8.19 -5.49
CA SER A 317 -18.82 6.73 -5.49
C SER A 317 -18.81 6.24 -6.93
N THR A 318 -17.65 5.93 -7.46
CA THR A 318 -17.56 5.18 -8.71
C THR A 318 -17.14 3.76 -8.33
N PRO A 319 -17.95 2.73 -8.62
CA PRO A 319 -17.52 1.36 -8.39
C PRO A 319 -16.28 1.10 -9.26
N PRO A 320 -15.18 0.63 -8.66
CA PRO A 320 -13.98 0.37 -9.40
C PRO A 320 -14.21 -0.80 -10.37
N HIS A 321 -13.74 -0.65 -11.61
CA HIS A 321 -13.80 -1.70 -12.62
C HIS A 321 -12.57 -2.61 -12.51
N ARG A 322 -12.77 -3.93 -12.52
CA ARG A 322 -11.67 -4.89 -12.52
C ARG A 322 -10.96 -4.86 -13.87
N PRO A 323 -9.63 -4.64 -13.91
CA PRO A 323 -8.88 -4.63 -15.17
C PRO A 323 -8.85 -5.99 -15.88
N ASP A 324 -8.71 -5.98 -17.21
CA ASP A 324 -8.52 -7.18 -18.01
C ASP A 324 -7.08 -7.72 -17.93
N ASP A 325 -6.08 -6.85 -17.73
CA ASP A 325 -4.69 -7.25 -17.54
C ASP A 325 -4.53 -8.06 -16.27
N ALA A 326 -3.98 -9.29 -16.38
CA ALA A 326 -3.88 -10.23 -15.27
C ALA A 326 -3.02 -9.71 -14.10
N VAL A 327 -1.98 -8.90 -14.40
CA VAL A 327 -1.12 -8.29 -13.38
C VAL A 327 -1.87 -7.20 -12.64
N ALA A 328 -2.56 -6.33 -13.35
CA ALA A 328 -3.39 -5.28 -12.78
C ALA A 328 -4.58 -5.88 -11.98
N ALA A 329 -5.22 -6.92 -12.52
CA ALA A 329 -6.34 -7.61 -11.88
C ALA A 329 -5.95 -8.26 -10.55
N TYR A 330 -4.74 -8.84 -10.45
CA TYR A 330 -4.22 -9.37 -9.19
C TYR A 330 -4.21 -8.29 -8.10
N TRP A 331 -3.67 -7.12 -8.39
CA TRP A 331 -3.59 -6.02 -7.44
C TRP A 331 -4.96 -5.42 -7.13
N PHE A 332 -5.88 -5.40 -8.09
CA PHE A 332 -7.26 -4.98 -7.90
C PHE A 332 -7.99 -5.88 -6.90
N ASP A 333 -7.78 -7.20 -6.96
CA ASP A 333 -8.40 -8.17 -6.07
C ASP A 333 -7.95 -7.99 -4.59
N PHE A 334 -6.76 -7.42 -4.33
CA PHE A 334 -6.29 -7.05 -3.00
C PHE A 334 -6.67 -5.60 -2.61
N TYR A 335 -6.75 -4.70 -3.58
CA TYR A 335 -7.17 -3.32 -3.36
C TYR A 335 -8.62 -3.24 -2.85
N THR A 336 -9.54 -3.87 -3.56
CA THR A 336 -10.98 -3.71 -3.30
C THR A 336 -11.41 -4.07 -1.88
N PRO A 337 -10.99 -5.21 -1.28
CA PRO A 337 -11.38 -5.53 0.09
C PRO A 337 -10.71 -4.63 1.14
N ALA A 338 -9.52 -4.11 0.88
CA ALA A 338 -8.86 -3.17 1.78
C ALA A 338 -9.56 -1.80 1.77
N ASP A 339 -9.90 -1.28 0.57
CA ASP A 339 -10.60 0.00 0.41
C ASP A 339 -12.00 -0.02 1.04
N ALA A 340 -12.76 -1.09 0.82
CA ALA A 340 -14.08 -1.25 1.42
C ALA A 340 -14.01 -1.21 2.95
N ARG A 341 -13.08 -1.93 3.59
CA ARG A 341 -12.91 -1.92 5.05
C ARG A 341 -12.43 -0.59 5.58
N ALA A 342 -11.53 0.08 4.85
CA ALA A 342 -11.09 1.43 5.18
C ALA A 342 -12.26 2.40 5.20
N GLY A 343 -13.11 2.36 4.16
CA GLY A 343 -14.31 3.18 4.04
C GLY A 343 -15.32 2.93 5.15
N ASP A 344 -15.61 1.66 5.44
CA ASP A 344 -16.55 1.25 6.49
C ASP A 344 -16.12 1.75 7.87
N ASN A 345 -14.84 1.57 8.22
CA ASN A 345 -14.29 2.01 9.50
C ASN A 345 -14.22 3.55 9.58
N ALA A 346 -13.85 4.23 8.49
CA ALA A 346 -13.85 5.69 8.42
C ALA A 346 -15.26 6.29 8.61
N ALA A 347 -16.28 5.68 7.99
CA ALA A 347 -17.66 6.15 8.13
C ALA A 347 -18.18 6.00 9.56
N ARG A 348 -17.87 4.88 10.25
CA ARG A 348 -18.23 4.68 11.66
C ARG A 348 -17.52 5.67 12.57
N TYR A 349 -16.21 5.85 12.40
CA TYR A 349 -15.44 6.83 13.16
C TYR A 349 -16.01 8.24 12.99
N ARG A 350 -16.22 8.66 11.73
CA ARG A 350 -16.76 10.00 11.44
C ARG A 350 -18.18 10.18 11.95
N SER A 351 -19.03 9.19 11.87
CA SER A 351 -20.38 9.26 12.46
C SER A 351 -20.34 9.32 13.98
N SER A 352 -19.34 8.70 14.63
CA SER A 352 -19.18 8.75 16.08
C SER A 352 -18.95 10.19 16.56
N TYR A 353 -18.06 10.98 15.92
CA TYR A 353 -17.87 12.35 16.36
C TYR A 353 -19.08 13.25 16.05
N VAL A 354 -19.82 13.00 14.96
CA VAL A 354 -21.08 13.70 14.72
C VAL A 354 -22.05 13.45 15.87
N TRP A 355 -22.20 12.20 16.28
CA TRP A 355 -23.06 11.85 17.40
C TRP A 355 -22.58 12.46 18.73
N LEU A 356 -21.26 12.56 18.97
CA LEU A 356 -20.74 13.22 20.17
C LEU A 356 -21.21 14.67 20.26
N PHE A 357 -21.14 15.43 19.17
CA PHE A 357 -21.61 16.82 19.15
C PHE A 357 -23.13 16.92 19.27
N VAL A 358 -23.89 16.03 18.64
CA VAL A 358 -25.35 15.99 18.76
C VAL A 358 -25.78 15.66 20.18
N LEU A 359 -25.18 14.64 20.81
CA LEU A 359 -25.48 14.26 22.19
C LEU A 359 -25.06 15.34 23.18
N ALA A 360 -23.90 16.00 22.99
CA ALA A 360 -23.48 17.10 23.84
C ALA A 360 -24.47 18.27 23.77
N THR A 361 -24.94 18.63 22.56
CA THR A 361 -26.00 19.64 22.40
C THR A 361 -27.30 19.22 23.06
N ALA A 362 -27.69 17.95 22.95
CA ALA A 362 -28.90 17.43 23.59
C ALA A 362 -28.79 17.46 25.13
N ALA A 363 -27.63 17.17 25.70
CA ALA A 363 -27.41 17.28 27.15
C ALA A 363 -27.60 18.74 27.63
N VAL A 364 -26.98 19.71 26.93
CA VAL A 364 -27.20 21.14 27.25
C VAL A 364 -28.68 21.54 27.13
N MET A 365 -29.37 21.04 26.11
CA MET A 365 -30.80 21.30 25.92
C MET A 365 -31.64 20.74 27.07
N PHE A 366 -31.41 19.50 27.51
CA PHE A 366 -32.15 18.92 28.64
C PHE A 366 -31.83 19.59 29.96
N GLY A 367 -30.57 20.01 30.20
CA GLY A 367 -30.19 20.79 31.39
C GLY A 367 -30.88 22.15 31.42
N ALA A 368 -30.92 22.87 30.25
CA ALA A 368 -31.65 24.13 30.15
C ALA A 368 -33.15 23.98 30.39
N LEU A 369 -33.77 22.91 29.85
CA LEU A 369 -35.19 22.61 30.10
C LEU A 369 -35.44 22.27 31.58
N SER A 370 -34.58 21.51 32.23
CA SER A 370 -34.67 21.24 33.67
C SER A 370 -34.66 22.52 34.50
N GLY A 371 -33.75 23.48 34.14
CA GLY A 371 -33.71 24.81 34.79
C GLY A 371 -34.99 25.64 34.63
N ILE A 372 -35.64 25.56 33.47
CA ILE A 372 -36.89 26.26 33.19
C ILE A 372 -38.05 25.73 34.05
N PHE A 373 -38.13 24.45 34.29
CA PHE A 373 -39.17 23.81 35.07
C PHE A 373 -38.89 23.87 36.58
N HIS A 374 -37.70 24.26 37.01
CA HIS A 374 -37.31 24.35 38.41
C HIS A 374 -38.25 25.25 39.21
N GLY A 375 -38.82 24.73 40.31
CA GLY A 375 -39.81 25.41 41.14
C GLY A 375 -41.23 25.53 40.55
N ARG A 376 -41.50 24.84 39.40
CA ARG A 376 -42.82 24.84 38.73
C ARG A 376 -43.40 23.44 38.63
N ASP A 377 -42.57 22.46 38.22
CA ASP A 377 -42.97 21.07 38.02
C ASP A 377 -41.81 20.16 38.34
N GLU A 378 -41.79 19.57 39.54
CA GLU A 378 -40.73 18.70 40.01
C GLU A 378 -40.60 17.40 39.17
N VAL A 379 -41.72 16.87 38.65
CA VAL A 379 -41.71 15.67 37.79
C VAL A 379 -41.01 15.98 36.50
N MET A 380 -41.26 17.16 35.89
CA MET A 380 -40.59 17.58 34.66
C MET A 380 -39.11 17.84 34.89
N VAL A 381 -38.71 18.44 36.01
CA VAL A 381 -37.30 18.62 36.40
C VAL A 381 -36.59 17.25 36.48
N LEU A 382 -37.17 16.28 37.18
CA LEU A 382 -36.60 14.95 37.34
C LEU A 382 -36.48 14.25 35.98
N ALA A 383 -37.53 14.36 35.13
CA ALA A 383 -37.51 13.76 33.79
C ALA A 383 -36.39 14.38 32.89
N MET A 384 -36.25 15.72 32.86
CA MET A 384 -35.23 16.40 32.03
C MET A 384 -33.82 16.13 32.55
N SER A 385 -33.61 16.18 33.88
CA SER A 385 -32.31 15.83 34.48
C SER A 385 -31.95 14.34 34.25
N GLY A 386 -32.97 13.45 34.29
CA GLY A 386 -32.78 12.04 33.94
C GLY A 386 -32.35 11.85 32.46
N LEU A 387 -32.96 12.59 31.53
CA LEU A 387 -32.58 12.57 30.12
C LEU A 387 -31.19 13.15 29.89
N GLU A 388 -30.82 14.23 30.62
CA GLU A 388 -29.47 14.79 30.61
C GLU A 388 -28.42 13.73 31.03
N LEU A 389 -28.65 13.09 32.18
CA LEU A 389 -27.78 12.03 32.71
C LEU A 389 -27.64 10.87 31.72
N LEU A 390 -28.79 10.43 31.13
CA LEU A 390 -28.80 9.37 30.11
C LEU A 390 -27.97 9.76 28.87
N THR A 391 -28.08 11.00 28.46
CA THR A 391 -27.33 11.53 27.30
C THR A 391 -25.83 11.58 27.59
N LEU A 392 -25.44 12.03 28.78
CA LEU A 392 -24.04 12.02 29.22
C LEU A 392 -23.49 10.57 29.30
N ALA A 393 -24.28 9.63 29.83
CA ALA A 393 -23.93 8.23 29.87
C ALA A 393 -23.76 7.65 28.44
N ALA A 394 -24.61 8.04 27.49
CA ALA A 394 -24.54 7.66 26.09
C ALA A 394 -23.26 8.18 25.42
N ILE A 395 -22.82 9.42 25.73
CA ILE A 395 -21.54 9.97 25.27
C ILE A 395 -20.38 9.09 25.72
N VAL A 396 -20.31 8.78 27.03
CA VAL A 396 -19.25 7.94 27.60
C VAL A 396 -19.27 6.55 26.97
N ALA A 397 -20.44 5.94 26.83
CA ALA A 397 -20.60 4.63 26.20
C ALA A 397 -20.13 4.64 24.73
N LEU A 398 -20.47 5.68 23.97
CA LEU A 398 -20.07 5.83 22.56
C LEU A 398 -18.55 5.96 22.42
N VAL A 399 -17.92 6.77 23.28
CA VAL A 399 -16.44 6.93 23.29
C VAL A 399 -15.76 5.61 23.61
N ILE A 400 -16.19 4.93 24.68
CA ILE A 400 -15.64 3.61 25.07
C ILE A 400 -15.82 2.60 23.93
N PHE A 401 -17.00 2.57 23.31
CA PHE A 401 -17.29 1.65 22.21
C PHE A 401 -16.42 1.92 20.98
N ALA A 402 -16.29 3.19 20.56
CA ALA A 402 -15.45 3.59 19.45
C ALA A 402 -13.96 3.28 19.69
N MET A 403 -13.47 3.53 20.91
CA MET A 403 -12.10 3.22 21.32
C MET A 403 -11.82 1.72 21.35
N ARG A 404 -12.78 0.89 21.77
CA ARG A 404 -12.61 -0.57 21.78
C ARG A 404 -12.56 -1.17 20.38
N ARG A 405 -13.21 -0.55 19.41
CA ARG A 405 -13.27 -1.02 18.03
C ARG A 405 -12.11 -0.57 17.17
N ASP A 406 -11.28 0.39 17.65
CA ASP A 406 -10.12 0.95 16.93
C ASP A 406 -10.45 1.42 15.49
N TRP A 407 -11.69 1.91 15.27
CA TRP A 407 -12.15 2.28 13.91
C TRP A 407 -11.26 3.30 13.23
N HIS A 408 -10.77 4.27 13.97
CA HIS A 408 -9.89 5.31 13.44
C HIS A 408 -8.59 4.72 12.92
N GLU A 409 -7.87 3.96 13.75
CA GLU A 409 -6.59 3.36 13.39
C GLU A 409 -6.75 2.36 12.24
N ARG A 410 -7.76 1.47 12.31
CA ARG A 410 -8.06 0.52 11.23
C ARG A 410 -8.38 1.22 9.92
N SER A 411 -9.09 2.34 9.95
CA SER A 411 -9.39 3.08 8.72
C SER A 411 -8.14 3.61 8.03
N ILE A 412 -7.14 4.06 8.80
CA ILE A 412 -5.87 4.57 8.29
C ILE A 412 -5.00 3.42 7.75
N GLU A 413 -4.83 2.35 8.54
CA GLU A 413 -4.01 1.19 8.17
C GLU A 413 -4.56 0.50 6.90
N TYR A 414 -5.88 0.25 6.83
CA TYR A 414 -6.50 -0.37 5.67
C TYR A 414 -6.48 0.55 4.45
N ARG A 415 -6.59 1.87 4.66
CA ARG A 415 -6.46 2.84 3.58
C ARG A 415 -5.03 2.85 3.01
N LEU A 416 -4.01 2.78 3.86
CA LEU A 416 -2.62 2.68 3.42
C LEU A 416 -2.40 1.43 2.57
N LEU A 417 -2.89 0.26 3.02
CA LEU A 417 -2.81 -0.98 2.24
C LEU A 417 -3.53 -0.86 0.89
N ALA A 418 -4.74 -0.30 0.90
CA ALA A 418 -5.51 -0.09 -0.32
C ALA A 418 -4.77 0.81 -1.32
N GLU A 419 -4.23 1.94 -0.85
CA GLU A 419 -3.51 2.86 -1.73
C GLU A 419 -2.22 2.26 -2.30
N LEU A 420 -1.48 1.49 -1.51
CA LEU A 420 -0.31 0.74 -1.99
C LEU A 420 -0.71 -0.24 -3.11
N CYS A 421 -1.76 -1.05 -2.89
CA CYS A 421 -2.26 -1.98 -3.90
C CYS A 421 -2.77 -1.26 -5.16
N ARG A 422 -3.45 -0.12 -5.00
CA ARG A 422 -3.95 0.69 -6.12
C ARG A 422 -2.82 1.27 -6.97
N LYS A 423 -1.72 1.77 -6.34
CA LYS A 423 -0.56 2.24 -7.10
C LYS A 423 0.13 1.10 -7.82
N GLN A 424 0.24 -0.04 -7.14
CA GLN A 424 0.88 -1.21 -7.71
C GLN A 424 0.08 -1.79 -8.89
N GLN A 425 -1.25 -1.65 -8.90
CA GLN A 425 -2.11 -2.02 -10.04
C GLN A 425 -1.67 -1.37 -11.36
N VAL A 426 -1.12 -0.17 -11.29
CA VAL A 426 -0.66 0.58 -12.47
C VAL A 426 0.84 0.42 -12.71
N LEU A 427 1.63 0.33 -11.66
CA LEU A 427 3.10 0.19 -11.73
C LEU A 427 3.52 -1.22 -12.17
N ALA A 428 2.87 -2.26 -11.64
CA ALA A 428 3.29 -3.64 -11.89
C ALA A 428 3.24 -4.04 -13.38
N PRO A 429 2.21 -3.68 -14.18
CA PRO A 429 2.23 -3.91 -15.62
C PRO A 429 3.40 -3.26 -16.35
N LEU A 430 3.94 -2.14 -15.82
CA LEU A 430 5.13 -1.45 -16.35
C LEU A 430 6.45 -2.05 -15.84
N GLY A 431 6.41 -3.15 -15.09
CA GLY A 431 7.60 -3.73 -14.46
C GLY A 431 8.19 -2.85 -13.35
N ARG A 432 7.37 -2.02 -12.71
CA ARG A 432 7.74 -1.16 -11.60
C ARG A 432 7.11 -1.64 -10.30
N THR A 433 7.73 -1.27 -9.19
CA THR A 433 7.21 -1.60 -7.85
C THR A 433 7.35 -0.39 -6.94
N VAL A 434 6.37 -0.20 -6.06
CA VAL A 434 6.53 0.75 -4.95
C VAL A 434 7.71 0.30 -4.09
N SER A 435 8.60 1.24 -3.77
CA SER A 435 9.77 0.96 -2.92
C SER A 435 9.33 0.56 -1.52
N LEU A 436 9.84 -0.58 -1.02
CA LEU A 436 9.59 -1.00 0.37
C LEU A 436 10.23 -0.06 1.39
N GLY A 437 11.33 0.61 1.04
CA GLY A 437 11.92 1.68 1.86
C GLY A 437 10.90 2.80 2.09
N THR A 438 10.27 3.29 1.01
CA THR A 438 9.19 4.30 1.11
C THR A 438 8.06 3.80 2.02
N VAL A 439 7.61 2.54 1.84
CA VAL A 439 6.51 1.98 2.64
C VAL A 439 6.85 1.88 4.13
N ARG A 440 8.09 1.51 4.46
CA ARG A 440 8.55 1.41 5.87
C ARG A 440 8.62 2.76 6.57
N HIS A 441 8.86 3.84 5.83
CA HIS A 441 8.86 5.20 6.38
C HIS A 441 7.47 5.83 6.44
N MET A 442 6.48 5.25 5.75
CA MET A 442 5.10 5.70 5.79
C MET A 442 4.39 5.22 7.06
N GLY A 443 4.12 6.13 7.94
CA GLY A 443 3.41 5.86 9.18
C GLY A 443 4.34 5.72 10.39
N ALA A 444 3.74 5.62 11.58
CA ALA A 444 4.49 5.30 12.80
C ALA A 444 5.17 3.94 12.59
N PRO A 445 6.51 3.85 12.73
CA PRO A 445 7.29 2.67 12.34
C PRO A 445 6.75 1.36 12.90
N ASP A 446 6.12 1.43 14.07
CA ASP A 446 5.66 0.25 14.79
C ASP A 446 4.22 -0.18 14.45
N ARG A 447 3.34 0.75 14.04
CA ARG A 447 1.92 0.45 13.85
C ARG A 447 1.58 -0.05 12.45
N ALA A 448 2.25 0.46 11.43
CA ALA A 448 2.03 0.08 10.04
C ALA A 448 2.95 -1.06 9.56
N ALA A 449 3.77 -1.64 10.43
CA ALA A 449 4.72 -2.69 10.07
C ALA A 449 4.03 -3.91 9.42
N TRP A 450 2.85 -4.29 9.89
CA TRP A 450 2.07 -5.37 9.29
C TRP A 450 1.56 -5.04 7.89
N VAL A 451 1.24 -3.77 7.59
CA VAL A 451 0.81 -3.33 6.25
C VAL A 451 1.97 -3.45 5.27
N ALA A 452 3.17 -2.99 5.66
CA ALA A 452 4.37 -3.12 4.84
C ALA A 452 4.73 -4.60 4.59
N TRP A 453 4.63 -5.43 5.63
CA TRP A 453 4.85 -6.86 5.54
C TRP A 453 3.84 -7.54 4.61
N LEU A 454 2.54 -7.25 4.76
CA LEU A 454 1.48 -7.84 3.94
C LEU A 454 1.59 -7.40 2.48
N PHE A 455 1.87 -6.12 2.24
CA PHE A 455 2.12 -5.61 0.90
C PHE A 455 3.34 -6.28 0.25
N ALA A 456 4.42 -6.50 1.00
CA ALA A 456 5.58 -7.26 0.53
C ALA A 456 5.22 -8.73 0.21
N ALA A 457 4.37 -9.37 1.03
CA ALA A 457 3.88 -10.72 0.75
C ALA A 457 3.03 -10.77 -0.54
N TYR A 458 2.15 -9.79 -0.75
CA TYR A 458 1.42 -9.66 -2.02
C TYR A 458 2.37 -9.46 -3.21
N ARG A 459 3.39 -8.61 -3.07
CA ARG A 459 4.37 -8.35 -4.12
C ARG A 459 5.14 -9.61 -4.51
N ARG A 460 5.56 -10.43 -3.54
CA ARG A 460 6.26 -11.69 -3.81
C ARG A 460 5.41 -12.69 -4.60
N ALA A 461 4.13 -12.77 -4.31
CA ALA A 461 3.21 -13.69 -4.96
C ALA A 461 2.59 -13.15 -6.27
N ALA A 462 2.73 -11.85 -6.55
CA ALA A 462 2.10 -11.21 -7.71
C ALA A 462 2.64 -11.79 -9.04
N PRO A 463 1.82 -11.93 -10.08
CA PRO A 463 2.33 -12.25 -11.41
C PRO A 463 3.24 -11.13 -11.93
N LEU A 464 4.28 -11.51 -12.68
CA LEU A 464 5.13 -10.55 -13.37
C LEU A 464 4.55 -10.23 -14.76
N PRO A 465 4.83 -9.01 -15.30
CA PRO A 465 4.44 -8.67 -16.67
C PRO A 465 5.13 -9.60 -17.66
N ARG A 466 4.43 -9.93 -18.75
CA ARG A 466 4.85 -10.86 -19.78
C ARG A 466 4.68 -10.28 -21.17
N GLY A 467 5.36 -10.88 -22.15
CA GLY A 467 5.25 -10.53 -23.56
C GLY A 467 6.11 -9.34 -23.96
N ASP A 468 5.77 -8.71 -25.08
CA ASP A 468 6.52 -7.58 -25.63
C ASP A 468 6.04 -6.26 -25.05
N MET A 469 6.90 -5.59 -24.24
CA MET A 469 6.60 -4.31 -23.61
C MET A 469 6.27 -3.24 -24.64
N LYS A 470 6.98 -3.21 -25.75
CA LYS A 470 6.81 -2.19 -26.80
C LYS A 470 5.42 -2.29 -27.44
N MET A 471 4.95 -3.50 -27.70
CA MET A 471 3.62 -3.74 -28.24
C MET A 471 2.50 -3.34 -27.27
N LEU A 472 2.74 -3.53 -25.96
CA LEU A 472 1.75 -3.26 -24.91
C LEU A 472 1.78 -1.81 -24.41
N LEU A 473 2.79 -1.02 -24.78
CA LEU A 473 3.05 0.30 -24.18
C LEU A 473 1.91 1.30 -24.38
N GLY A 474 1.26 1.28 -25.55
CA GLY A 474 0.10 2.14 -25.83
C GLY A 474 -1.09 1.85 -24.92
N MET A 475 -1.41 0.56 -24.73
CA MET A 475 -2.45 0.10 -23.83
C MET A 475 -2.11 0.42 -22.38
N ARG A 476 -0.86 0.20 -21.94
CA ARG A 476 -0.39 0.52 -20.60
C ARG A 476 -0.44 2.02 -20.30
N ARG A 477 -0.03 2.89 -21.26
CA ARG A 477 -0.21 4.34 -21.09
C ARG A 477 -1.68 4.73 -20.94
N LYS A 478 -2.58 4.12 -21.72
CA LYS A 478 -4.02 4.33 -21.57
C LYS A 478 -4.49 3.95 -20.16
N HIS A 479 -4.10 2.79 -19.67
CA HIS A 479 -4.41 2.32 -18.32
C HIS A 479 -3.88 3.28 -17.22
N VAL A 480 -2.63 3.78 -17.35
CA VAL A 480 -2.07 4.79 -16.45
C VAL A 480 -2.93 6.06 -16.44
N LEU A 481 -3.30 6.55 -17.63
CA LEU A 481 -4.10 7.78 -17.75
C LEU A 481 -5.51 7.60 -17.16
N GLU A 482 -6.16 6.48 -17.40
CA GLU A 482 -7.53 6.22 -16.93
C GLU A 482 -7.58 5.97 -15.42
N VAL A 483 -6.80 5.00 -14.92
CA VAL A 483 -6.89 4.53 -13.53
C VAL A 483 -6.11 5.43 -12.56
N LEU A 484 -4.86 5.78 -12.87
CA LEU A 484 -4.04 6.57 -11.94
C LEU A 484 -4.33 8.07 -12.02
N ILE A 485 -4.68 8.59 -13.21
CA ILE A 485 -4.82 10.02 -13.40
C ILE A 485 -6.29 10.45 -13.43
N ASP A 486 -7.09 9.96 -14.37
CA ASP A 486 -8.44 10.51 -14.62
C ASP A 486 -9.42 10.17 -13.51
N GLU A 487 -9.40 8.95 -12.98
CA GLU A 487 -10.21 8.60 -11.82
C GLU A 487 -9.83 9.44 -10.59
N GLN A 488 -8.54 9.68 -10.39
CA GLN A 488 -8.07 10.47 -9.26
C GLN A 488 -8.32 11.97 -9.44
N LEU A 489 -8.20 12.49 -10.65
CA LEU A 489 -8.61 13.87 -10.96
C LEU A 489 -10.08 14.11 -10.63
N LYS A 490 -10.95 13.17 -11.03
CA LYS A 490 -12.37 13.24 -10.70
C LYS A 490 -12.59 13.16 -9.19
N TYR A 491 -11.97 12.18 -8.53
CA TYR A 491 -12.11 11.99 -7.08
C TYR A 491 -11.68 13.24 -6.29
N HIS A 492 -10.49 13.79 -6.56
CA HIS A 492 -9.99 14.97 -5.84
C HIS A 492 -10.80 16.23 -6.15
N ARG A 493 -11.29 16.40 -7.39
CA ARG A 493 -12.18 17.51 -7.74
C ARG A 493 -13.48 17.42 -6.95
N ASP A 494 -14.17 16.29 -7.05
CA ASP A 494 -15.46 16.08 -6.39
C ASP A 494 -15.33 16.20 -4.86
N ARG A 495 -14.25 15.67 -4.30
CA ARG A 495 -13.94 15.75 -2.86
C ARG A 495 -13.61 17.16 -2.42
N GLY A 496 -12.79 17.89 -3.20
CA GLY A 496 -12.42 19.27 -2.90
C GLY A 496 -13.62 20.21 -2.94
N ASP A 497 -14.47 20.07 -3.96
CA ASP A 497 -15.68 20.87 -4.11
C ASP A 497 -16.69 20.57 -2.99
N MET A 498 -16.89 19.28 -2.65
CA MET A 498 -17.72 18.87 -1.53
C MET A 498 -17.22 19.47 -0.20
N ALA A 499 -15.92 19.36 0.07
CA ALA A 499 -15.32 19.88 1.30
C ALA A 499 -15.44 21.40 1.39
N ARG A 500 -15.17 22.13 0.31
CA ARG A 500 -15.29 23.60 0.24
C ARG A 500 -16.72 24.06 0.46
N ASN A 501 -17.70 23.41 -0.17
CA ASN A 501 -19.10 23.77 -0.02
C ASN A 501 -19.59 23.49 1.40
N ALA A 502 -19.25 22.33 1.96
CA ALA A 502 -19.58 22.00 3.34
C ALA A 502 -18.94 22.98 4.34
N ASP A 503 -17.66 23.34 4.13
CA ASP A 503 -16.96 24.31 4.96
C ASP A 503 -17.68 25.68 5.02
N LYS A 504 -18.06 26.21 3.84
CA LYS A 504 -18.81 27.46 3.73
C LYS A 504 -20.17 27.36 4.42
N THR A 505 -20.89 26.26 4.22
CA THR A 505 -22.22 26.04 4.81
C THR A 505 -22.13 25.96 6.34
N PHE A 506 -21.19 25.18 6.89
CA PHE A 506 -21.00 25.10 8.33
C PHE A 506 -20.55 26.44 8.93
N ALA A 507 -19.68 27.18 8.23
CA ALA A 507 -19.29 28.53 8.66
C ALA A 507 -20.49 29.46 8.73
N SER A 508 -21.37 29.48 7.71
CA SER A 508 -22.56 30.32 7.69
C SER A 508 -23.59 29.91 8.73
N TRP A 509 -23.81 28.61 8.97
CA TRP A 509 -24.68 28.12 10.03
C TRP A 509 -24.16 28.52 11.42
N GLY A 510 -22.85 28.29 11.69
CA GLY A 510 -22.24 28.67 12.95
C GLY A 510 -22.40 30.18 13.22
N ALA A 511 -22.09 31.03 12.23
CA ALA A 511 -22.26 32.47 12.34
C ALA A 511 -23.74 32.87 12.51
N GLY A 512 -24.66 32.22 11.79
CA GLY A 512 -26.10 32.46 11.89
C GLY A 512 -26.66 32.12 13.28
N PHE A 513 -26.32 30.95 13.82
CA PHE A 513 -26.73 30.58 15.18
C PHE A 513 -26.13 31.53 16.23
N PHE A 514 -24.87 31.90 16.09
CA PHE A 514 -24.24 32.86 16.99
C PHE A 514 -24.89 34.26 16.92
N ALA A 515 -25.22 34.73 15.71
CA ALA A 515 -25.97 36.00 15.55
C ALA A 515 -27.36 35.93 16.19
N ALA A 516 -28.05 34.79 16.08
CA ALA A 516 -29.35 34.58 16.72
C ALA A 516 -29.27 34.66 18.26
N VAL A 517 -28.14 34.26 18.86
CA VAL A 517 -27.90 34.45 20.31
C VAL A 517 -27.93 35.92 20.69
N TRP A 518 -27.23 36.78 19.92
CA TRP A 518 -27.23 38.22 20.16
C TRP A 518 -28.64 38.79 20.12
N VAL A 519 -29.45 38.35 19.14
CA VAL A 519 -30.86 38.80 19.04
C VAL A 519 -31.65 38.34 20.27
N CYS A 520 -31.51 37.08 20.70
CA CYS A 520 -32.20 36.56 21.89
C CYS A 520 -31.81 37.33 23.17
N VAL A 521 -30.53 37.60 23.39
CA VAL A 521 -30.02 38.32 24.56
C VAL A 521 -30.47 39.78 24.53
N LEU A 522 -30.46 40.45 23.36
CA LEU A 522 -30.97 41.81 23.22
C LEU A 522 -32.48 41.88 23.49
N LEU A 523 -33.26 40.94 23.01
CA LEU A 523 -34.69 40.84 23.29
C LEU A 523 -34.96 40.63 24.78
N GLU A 524 -34.23 39.78 25.44
CA GLU A 524 -34.33 39.54 26.89
C GLU A 524 -33.98 40.82 27.68
N LEU A 525 -32.88 41.51 27.33
CA LEU A 525 -32.45 42.73 27.98
C LEU A 525 -33.49 43.87 27.80
N THR A 526 -34.03 44.04 26.59
CA THR A 526 -35.04 45.06 26.30
C THR A 526 -36.37 44.77 27.00
N ALA A 527 -36.81 43.49 27.02
CA ALA A 527 -38.00 43.08 27.73
C ALA A 527 -37.88 43.35 29.23
N THR A 528 -36.72 43.03 29.83
CA THR A 528 -36.44 43.31 31.24
C THR A 528 -36.44 44.81 31.55
N ARG A 529 -35.81 45.64 30.69
CA ARG A 529 -35.74 47.12 30.87
C ARG A 529 -37.09 47.83 30.73
N LEU A 530 -37.94 47.37 29.82
CA LEU A 530 -39.26 47.94 29.56
C LEU A 530 -40.36 47.42 30.48
N GLY A 531 -40.06 46.51 31.40
CA GLY A 531 -41.03 45.84 32.25
C GLY A 531 -42.04 45.00 31.45
N TRP A 532 -41.77 44.74 30.21
CA TRP A 532 -42.62 44.01 29.30
C TRP A 532 -42.39 42.50 29.52
N ARG A 533 -43.34 41.82 30.15
CA ARG A 533 -43.27 40.35 30.42
C ARG A 533 -44.30 39.61 29.57
N PRO A 534 -44.02 39.35 28.31
CA PRO A 534 -44.97 38.71 27.40
C PRO A 534 -45.11 37.17 27.60
N GLY A 535 -44.52 36.62 28.64
CA GLY A 535 -44.46 35.16 28.84
C GLY A 535 -43.43 34.42 28.01
N TRP A 536 -42.71 35.10 27.11
CA TRP A 536 -41.70 34.54 26.22
C TRP A 536 -40.27 34.60 26.78
N GLU A 537 -40.10 35.13 28.00
CA GLU A 537 -38.77 35.29 28.64
C GLU A 537 -38.05 33.94 28.79
N LEU A 538 -38.80 32.92 29.19
CA LEU A 538 -38.24 31.55 29.32
C LEU A 538 -37.81 30.96 27.99
N PHE A 539 -38.51 31.28 26.90
CA PHE A 539 -38.17 30.82 25.56
C PHE A 539 -36.90 31.51 25.05
N TYR A 540 -36.76 32.84 25.22
CA TYR A 540 -35.52 33.52 24.84
C TYR A 540 -34.34 33.11 25.69
N GLY A 541 -34.52 32.92 27.00
CA GLY A 541 -33.49 32.41 27.89
C GLY A 541 -33.04 30.99 27.51
N PHE A 542 -34.00 30.13 27.16
CA PHE A 542 -33.70 28.80 26.64
C PHE A 542 -32.90 28.84 25.35
N LEU A 543 -33.33 29.65 24.38
CA LEU A 543 -32.61 29.82 23.11
C LEU A 543 -31.21 30.40 23.31
N ALA A 544 -31.05 31.34 24.26
CA ALA A 544 -29.75 31.93 24.58
C ALA A 544 -28.74 30.90 25.13
N ILE A 545 -29.19 29.79 25.71
CA ILE A 545 -28.35 28.68 26.17
C ILE A 545 -28.12 27.63 25.06
N VAL A 546 -29.18 27.26 24.34
CA VAL A 546 -29.13 26.16 23.38
C VAL A 546 -28.48 26.55 22.05
N LEU A 547 -28.71 27.79 21.56
CA LEU A 547 -28.12 28.22 20.28
C LEU A 547 -26.59 28.27 20.28
N PRO A 548 -25.90 28.71 21.36
CA PRO A 548 -24.44 28.62 21.44
C PRO A 548 -23.95 27.16 21.40
N ALA A 549 -24.66 26.26 22.05
CA ALA A 549 -24.30 24.81 22.02
C ALA A 549 -24.45 24.21 20.61
N ILE A 550 -25.51 24.58 19.88
CA ILE A 550 -25.67 24.18 18.47
C ILE A 550 -24.56 24.81 17.62
N SER A 551 -24.25 26.10 17.79
CA SER A 551 -23.16 26.75 17.09
C SER A 551 -21.81 26.05 17.34
N ALA A 552 -21.50 25.76 18.60
CA ALA A 552 -20.28 25.02 18.98
C ALA A 552 -20.24 23.63 18.37
N ALA A 553 -21.37 22.90 18.33
CA ALA A 553 -21.43 21.59 17.68
C ALA A 553 -21.17 21.67 16.17
N VAL A 554 -21.74 22.66 15.47
CA VAL A 554 -21.51 22.87 14.04
C VAL A 554 -20.05 23.21 13.76
N VAL A 555 -19.45 24.12 14.54
CA VAL A 555 -18.04 24.50 14.45
C VAL A 555 -17.15 23.31 14.79
N GLY A 556 -17.51 22.53 15.81
CA GLY A 556 -16.82 21.31 16.19
C GLY A 556 -16.80 20.25 15.07
N ILE A 557 -17.95 19.96 14.46
CA ILE A 557 -18.04 19.03 13.33
C ILE A 557 -17.18 19.52 12.16
N ARG A 558 -17.22 20.82 11.83
CA ARG A 558 -16.40 21.46 10.80
C ARG A 558 -14.90 21.27 11.07
N SER A 559 -14.48 21.52 12.31
CA SER A 559 -13.07 21.42 12.74
C SER A 559 -12.57 19.99 12.74
N TYR A 560 -13.36 19.03 13.25
CA TYR A 560 -12.99 17.60 13.24
C TYR A 560 -12.94 17.01 11.83
N ALA A 561 -13.79 17.49 10.92
CA ALA A 561 -13.79 17.05 9.52
C ALA A 561 -12.62 17.64 8.72
N GLU A 562 -11.92 18.65 9.25
CA GLU A 562 -10.79 19.35 8.59
C GLU A 562 -11.10 19.77 7.15
N LEU A 563 -12.30 20.30 6.93
CA LEU A 563 -12.85 20.55 5.60
C LEU A 563 -12.00 21.51 4.78
N GLN A 564 -11.45 22.55 5.40
CA GLN A 564 -10.61 23.51 4.71
C GLN A 564 -9.31 22.87 4.22
N LEU A 565 -8.59 22.15 5.10
CA LEU A 565 -7.37 21.44 4.74
C LEU A 565 -7.62 20.41 3.64
N LEU A 566 -8.72 19.67 3.77
CA LEU A 566 -9.13 18.67 2.78
C LEU A 566 -9.40 19.29 1.40
N ALA A 567 -10.03 20.46 1.36
CA ALA A 567 -10.28 21.20 0.13
C ALA A 567 -8.97 21.68 -0.51
N GLU A 568 -8.08 22.28 0.26
CA GLU A 568 -6.78 22.79 -0.21
C GLU A 568 -5.89 21.66 -0.75
N GLN A 569 -5.74 20.56 -0.02
CA GLN A 569 -4.98 19.39 -0.45
C GLN A 569 -5.56 18.76 -1.74
N SER A 570 -6.90 18.67 -1.81
CA SER A 570 -7.56 18.10 -3.00
C SER A 570 -7.37 18.97 -4.24
N HIS A 571 -7.36 20.29 -4.09
CA HIS A 571 -7.07 21.23 -5.20
C HIS A 571 -5.62 21.14 -5.64
N HIS A 572 -4.68 21.13 -4.68
CA HIS A 572 -3.25 20.98 -5.00
C HIS A 572 -2.99 19.68 -5.77
N MET A 573 -3.54 18.56 -5.28
CA MET A 573 -3.42 17.27 -5.96
C MET A 573 -4.05 17.30 -7.36
N THR A 574 -5.20 17.96 -7.52
CA THR A 574 -5.85 18.12 -8.84
C THR A 574 -4.92 18.82 -9.84
N ASP A 575 -4.20 19.86 -9.43
CA ASP A 575 -3.32 20.60 -10.33
C ASP A 575 -2.04 19.80 -10.65
N GLU A 576 -1.46 19.10 -9.68
CA GLU A 576 -0.33 18.19 -9.93
C GLU A 576 -0.70 17.04 -10.89
N LEU A 577 -1.88 16.45 -10.72
CA LEU A 577 -2.37 15.41 -11.62
C LEU A 577 -2.63 15.92 -13.04
N LYS A 578 -3.12 17.16 -13.22
CA LYS A 578 -3.25 17.78 -14.55
C LYS A 578 -1.88 17.95 -15.22
N ARG A 579 -0.85 18.39 -14.47
CA ARG A 579 0.52 18.53 -14.98
C ARG A 579 1.10 17.16 -15.37
N ALA A 580 0.93 16.16 -14.52
CA ALA A 580 1.36 14.79 -14.80
C ALA A 580 0.66 14.21 -16.04
N LYS A 581 -0.67 14.42 -16.16
CA LYS A 581 -1.43 14.02 -17.36
C LYS A 581 -0.82 14.61 -18.64
N ALA A 582 -0.49 15.90 -18.60
CA ALA A 582 0.11 16.58 -19.75
C ALA A 582 1.50 16.00 -20.10
N ARG A 583 2.35 15.69 -19.09
CA ARG A 583 3.66 15.05 -19.31
C ARG A 583 3.50 13.67 -19.95
N ILE A 584 2.68 12.80 -19.35
CA ILE A 584 2.46 11.43 -19.82
C ILE A 584 1.87 11.40 -21.24
N LYS A 585 0.95 12.33 -21.57
CA LYS A 585 0.40 12.43 -22.93
C LYS A 585 1.42 12.86 -23.97
N ARG A 586 2.41 13.68 -23.60
CA ARG A 586 3.48 14.16 -24.49
C ARG A 586 4.57 13.12 -24.73
N LEU A 587 4.64 12.04 -23.96
CA LEU A 587 5.63 11.00 -24.15
C LEU A 587 5.50 10.37 -25.54
N ASN A 588 6.63 10.36 -26.26
CA ASN A 588 6.70 9.70 -27.56
C ASN A 588 7.02 8.21 -27.37
N LEU A 589 5.99 7.37 -27.49
CA LEU A 589 6.10 5.92 -27.30
C LEU A 589 6.89 5.18 -28.38
N SER A 590 7.24 5.87 -29.49
CA SER A 590 8.06 5.28 -30.54
C SER A 590 9.57 5.41 -30.27
N ARG A 591 9.95 6.18 -29.25
CA ARG A 591 11.37 6.29 -28.84
C ARG A 591 11.86 5.00 -28.18
N PRO A 592 13.13 4.67 -28.33
CA PRO A 592 13.76 3.65 -27.52
C PRO A 592 13.57 3.96 -26.03
N MET A 593 13.40 2.93 -25.22
CA MET A 593 13.26 3.05 -23.76
C MET A 593 12.05 3.90 -23.28
N ALA A 594 11.04 4.08 -24.12
CA ALA A 594 9.82 4.81 -23.76
C ALA A 594 9.04 4.18 -22.60
N ALA A 595 9.17 2.86 -22.42
CA ALA A 595 8.62 2.17 -21.26
C ALA A 595 9.27 2.63 -19.94
N GLN A 596 10.57 2.94 -19.95
CA GLN A 596 11.25 3.50 -18.79
C GLN A 596 10.77 4.92 -18.49
N ASP A 597 10.62 5.75 -19.52
CA ASP A 597 10.12 7.11 -19.35
C ASP A 597 8.68 7.12 -18.80
N LEU A 598 7.80 6.29 -19.37
CA LEU A 598 6.45 6.11 -18.86
C LEU A 598 6.44 5.57 -17.43
N GLY A 599 7.28 4.58 -17.16
CA GLY A 599 7.42 4.00 -15.82
C GLY A 599 7.92 5.03 -14.81
N ALA A 600 8.90 5.87 -15.15
CA ALA A 600 9.43 6.91 -14.27
C ALA A 600 8.38 8.00 -13.96
N GLU A 601 7.63 8.46 -14.96
CA GLU A 601 6.54 9.42 -14.76
C GLU A 601 5.42 8.84 -13.91
N THR A 602 5.08 7.57 -14.14
CA THR A 602 4.06 6.86 -13.35
C THR A 602 4.49 6.69 -11.89
N ASP A 603 5.76 6.34 -11.67
CA ASP A 603 6.36 6.18 -10.34
C ASP A 603 6.40 7.50 -9.58
N ALA A 604 6.78 8.60 -10.25
CA ALA A 604 6.77 9.95 -9.68
C ALA A 604 5.35 10.37 -9.21
N VAL A 605 4.31 10.09 -10.03
CA VAL A 605 2.92 10.36 -9.66
C VAL A 605 2.47 9.48 -8.50
N ALA A 606 2.79 8.19 -8.53
CA ALA A 606 2.45 7.27 -7.45
C ALA A 606 3.11 7.70 -6.13
N THR A 607 4.38 8.10 -6.16
CA THR A 607 5.13 8.60 -5.00
C THR A 607 4.51 9.88 -4.45
N LEU A 608 4.19 10.86 -5.31
CA LEU A 608 3.51 12.10 -4.91
C LEU A 608 2.20 11.80 -4.15
N MET A 609 1.38 10.91 -4.68
CA MET A 609 0.10 10.55 -4.05
C MET A 609 0.29 9.77 -2.74
N LEU A 610 1.36 8.99 -2.61
CA LEU A 610 1.68 8.29 -1.37
C LEU A 610 2.20 9.26 -0.30
N GLN A 611 2.99 10.27 -0.67
CA GLN A 611 3.44 11.34 0.25
C GLN A 611 2.27 12.18 0.77
N ASP A 612 1.29 12.50 -0.08
CA ASP A 612 0.06 13.18 0.35
C ASP A 612 -0.72 12.33 1.38
N LEU A 613 -0.84 11.02 1.13
CA LEU A 613 -1.46 10.08 2.06
C LEU A 613 -0.69 9.99 3.39
N GLU A 614 0.64 10.01 3.36
CA GLU A 614 1.49 10.00 4.56
C GLU A 614 1.27 11.26 5.40
N GLY A 615 1.28 12.43 4.76
CA GLY A 615 0.98 13.71 5.41
C GLY A 615 -0.38 13.69 6.08
N TRP A 616 -1.40 13.19 5.37
CA TRP A 616 -2.75 13.00 5.90
C TRP A 616 -2.76 12.02 7.09
N ALA A 617 -2.14 10.86 6.96
CA ALA A 617 -2.11 9.87 8.02
C ALA A 617 -1.44 10.38 9.31
N ARG A 618 -0.35 11.14 9.19
CA ARG A 618 0.33 11.78 10.34
C ARG A 618 -0.56 12.80 11.04
N LEU A 619 -1.26 13.65 10.28
CA LEU A 619 -2.15 14.66 10.84
C LEU A 619 -3.32 14.03 11.62
N PHE A 620 -3.91 12.97 11.07
CA PHE A 620 -5.05 12.30 11.70
C PHE A 620 -4.66 11.35 12.84
N GLN A 621 -3.43 10.85 12.91
CA GLN A 621 -2.95 10.06 14.05
C GLN A 621 -2.90 10.86 15.35
N VAL A 622 -2.82 12.18 15.28
CA VAL A 622 -2.71 13.08 16.44
C VAL A 622 -4.07 13.40 17.08
N LYS A 623 -5.21 13.05 16.46
CA LYS A 623 -6.55 13.38 16.95
C LYS A 623 -7.36 12.13 17.35
N PRO A 624 -7.07 11.49 18.50
CA PRO A 624 -7.99 10.49 19.04
C PRO A 624 -9.30 11.17 19.49
N LEU A 625 -10.41 10.41 19.54
CA LEU A 625 -11.64 10.86 20.20
C LEU A 625 -11.32 11.02 21.69
N GLU A 626 -11.08 12.23 22.13
CA GLU A 626 -10.92 12.57 23.54
C GLU A 626 -12.21 13.27 24.03
N THR A 627 -12.64 12.92 25.23
CA THR A 627 -13.61 13.72 25.98
C THR A 627 -12.85 14.94 26.48
N GLN A 628 -12.95 16.08 25.79
CA GLN A 628 -12.54 17.39 26.31
C GLN A 628 -13.57 17.91 27.28
#